data_7051f858a1b2b06cf5524bcc0e6abab0
#
_entry.id   7051f858a1b2b06cf5524bcc0e6abab0
#
_cell.length_a   1.000
_cell.length_b   1.000
_cell.length_c   1.000
_cell.angle_alpha   90.00
_cell.angle_beta   90.00
_cell.angle_gamma   90.00
#
_symmetry.space_group_name_H-M   'P 1'
#
loop_
_entity.id
_entity.type
_entity.pdbx_description
1 polymer ?
#
loop_
_entity_poly.entity_id
_entity_poly.type
_entity_poly.pdbx_seq_one_letter_code
_entity_poly.pdbx_strand_id
1 'polypeptide(L)'
;FGDEYKDGPLSVGLHKRGGFYDIITVDECKIIDADYRKILSETKKYFAEKNIPYFHRMTHVGVLRHLLVRKAKKTGEILVCIVTTTQQKPDLSGYVSALTSLKLDGTIAGIIHTCNDSNADVVKDEGSTVLFGKNYFMEELLGLKFKITPFSFFQTNSLGAEVLYETVKEYLGDFGNETPVVFDLYSGTGTIAQLIAS
;
A
#
# COMPACT_ATOMS: atom_id res chain seq x y z
N PHE A 1 9.56 4.68 -7.09
CA PHE A 1 10.26 4.60 -8.39
C PHE A 1 11.50 5.48 -8.35
N GLY A 2 12.54 5.11 -9.09
CA GLY A 2 13.80 5.83 -9.19
C GLY A 2 14.81 5.08 -10.02
N ASP A 3 16.09 5.35 -9.76
CA ASP A 3 17.22 4.59 -10.31
C ASP A 3 18.17 4.17 -9.18
N GLU A 4 18.96 3.14 -9.39
CA GLU A 4 19.94 2.67 -8.40
C GLU A 4 21.22 3.52 -8.42
N TYR A 5 21.52 4.12 -9.55
CA TYR A 5 22.62 5.06 -9.79
C TYR A 5 22.20 6.05 -10.87
N LYS A 6 22.80 7.22 -10.84
CA LYS A 6 22.45 8.31 -11.75
C LYS A 6 22.34 7.86 -13.20
N ASP A 7 21.23 8.18 -13.83
CA ASP A 7 20.90 7.81 -15.23
C ASP A 7 20.83 6.29 -15.47
N GLY A 8 20.61 5.50 -14.40
CA GLY A 8 20.44 4.07 -14.45
C GLY A 8 19.06 3.63 -14.96
N PRO A 9 18.83 2.32 -15.12
CA PRO A 9 17.52 1.81 -15.51
C PRO A 9 16.48 2.03 -14.39
N LEU A 10 15.20 2.05 -14.79
CA LEU A 10 14.09 2.17 -13.84
C LEU A 10 14.19 1.12 -12.75
N SER A 11 14.19 1.58 -11.51
CA SER A 11 14.12 0.78 -10.30
C SER A 11 12.81 1.01 -9.56
N VAL A 12 12.27 -0.06 -8.96
CA VAL A 12 11.07 -0.01 -8.11
C VAL A 12 11.39 -0.71 -6.80
N GLY A 13 11.31 0.02 -5.71
CA GLY A 13 11.68 -0.58 -4.43
C GLY A 13 11.87 0.43 -3.31
N LEU A 14 12.96 0.29 -2.57
CA LEU A 14 13.26 1.06 -1.37
C LEU A 14 14.53 1.89 -1.55
N HIS A 15 14.67 2.93 -0.73
CA HIS A 15 15.90 3.72 -0.68
C HIS A 15 17.10 2.87 -0.27
N LYS A 16 18.20 3.05 -0.98
CA LYS A 16 19.49 2.45 -0.61
C LYS A 16 19.96 3.00 0.73
N ARG A 17 20.44 2.13 1.59
CA ARG A 17 20.99 2.54 2.87
C ARG A 17 22.18 3.48 2.66
N GLY A 18 22.11 4.69 3.23
CA GLY A 18 23.12 5.72 3.07
C GLY A 18 23.02 6.54 1.77
N GLY A 19 22.09 6.23 0.88
CA GLY A 19 21.74 7.03 -0.30
C GLY A 19 20.48 7.86 -0.06
N PHE A 20 20.44 9.09 -0.58
CA PHE A 20 19.24 9.94 -0.48
C PHE A 20 18.26 9.74 -1.62
N TYR A 21 18.76 9.35 -2.79
CA TYR A 21 17.99 9.30 -4.03
C TYR A 21 17.96 7.91 -4.68
N ASP A 22 18.96 7.09 -4.38
CA ASP A 22 19.12 5.78 -4.99
C ASP A 22 18.01 4.83 -4.55
N ILE A 23 17.34 4.19 -5.51
CA ILE A 23 16.29 3.21 -5.28
C ILE A 23 16.78 1.83 -5.70
N ILE A 24 16.80 0.91 -4.73
CA ILE A 24 17.12 -0.50 -5.01
C ILE A 24 15.85 -1.26 -5.31
N THR A 25 15.83 -1.99 -6.42
CA THR A 25 14.75 -2.93 -6.72
C THR A 25 14.75 -4.08 -5.69
N VAL A 26 13.57 -4.35 -5.10
CA VAL A 26 13.41 -5.32 -3.99
C VAL A 26 12.55 -6.54 -4.38
N ASP A 27 12.58 -6.93 -5.64
CA ASP A 27 11.83 -8.05 -6.21
C ASP A 27 12.27 -9.44 -5.68
N GLU A 28 13.48 -9.55 -5.11
CA GLU A 28 13.97 -10.77 -4.45
C GLU A 28 13.89 -10.71 -2.92
N CYS A 29 13.28 -9.70 -2.34
CA CYS A 29 13.18 -9.54 -0.89
C CYS A 29 12.41 -10.71 -0.26
N LYS A 30 13.05 -11.47 0.62
CA LYS A 30 12.46 -12.65 1.26
C LYS A 30 11.56 -12.32 2.48
N ILE A 31 11.59 -11.08 2.94
CA ILE A 31 10.79 -10.64 4.10
C ILE A 31 9.35 -10.34 3.70
N ILE A 32 9.14 -9.85 2.47
CA ILE A 32 7.81 -9.50 1.96
C ILE A 32 7.13 -10.69 1.27
N ASP A 33 5.81 -10.66 1.26
CA ASP A 33 4.96 -11.65 0.59
C ASP A 33 5.32 -11.80 -0.90
N ALA A 34 5.19 -13.02 -1.42
CA ALA A 34 5.52 -13.35 -2.81
C ALA A 34 4.69 -12.56 -3.82
N ASP A 35 3.42 -12.26 -3.49
CA ASP A 35 2.55 -11.48 -4.37
C ASP A 35 3.04 -10.04 -4.53
N TYR A 36 3.58 -9.43 -3.46
CA TYR A 36 4.18 -8.10 -3.55
C TYR A 36 5.36 -8.08 -4.52
N ARG A 37 6.22 -9.11 -4.48
CA ARG A 37 7.36 -9.24 -5.39
C ARG A 37 6.92 -9.39 -6.83
N LYS A 38 5.93 -10.25 -7.11
CA LYS A 38 5.37 -10.45 -8.46
C LYS A 38 4.77 -9.15 -9.02
N ILE A 39 3.97 -8.44 -8.21
CA ILE A 39 3.37 -7.16 -8.59
C ILE A 39 4.45 -6.10 -8.85
N LEU A 40 5.47 -6.02 -7.99
CA LEU A 40 6.58 -5.08 -8.15
C LEU A 40 7.36 -5.36 -9.43
N SER A 41 7.72 -6.62 -9.69
CA SER A 41 8.46 -7.03 -10.88
C SER A 41 7.69 -6.73 -12.17
N GLU A 42 6.39 -7.05 -12.21
CA GLU A 42 5.54 -6.75 -13.36
C GLU A 42 5.37 -5.24 -13.57
N THR A 43 5.20 -4.48 -12.48
CA THR A 43 5.12 -3.01 -12.53
C THR A 43 6.38 -2.40 -13.11
N LYS A 44 7.55 -2.83 -12.62
CA LYS A 44 8.86 -2.39 -13.14
C LYS A 44 8.99 -2.69 -14.62
N LYS A 45 8.72 -3.94 -15.02
CA LYS A 45 8.80 -4.39 -16.40
C LYS A 45 7.89 -3.55 -17.31
N TYR A 46 6.62 -3.41 -16.94
CA TYR A 46 5.63 -2.68 -17.73
C TYR A 46 6.05 -1.24 -18.04
N PHE A 47 6.47 -0.50 -17.01
CA PHE A 47 6.84 0.90 -17.20
C PHE A 47 8.21 1.09 -17.82
N ALA A 48 9.16 0.17 -17.60
CA ALA A 48 10.46 0.18 -18.28
C ALA A 48 10.31 -0.05 -19.80
N GLU A 49 9.49 -1.03 -20.22
CA GLU A 49 9.23 -1.31 -21.64
C GLU A 49 8.57 -0.12 -22.36
N LYS A 50 7.77 0.67 -21.64
CA LYS A 50 7.11 1.87 -22.17
C LYS A 50 7.94 3.14 -22.05
N ASN A 51 9.14 3.06 -21.47
CA ASN A 51 10.02 4.20 -21.22
C ASN A 51 9.33 5.35 -20.48
N ILE A 52 8.43 5.04 -19.51
CA ILE A 52 7.77 6.04 -18.68
C ILE A 52 8.74 6.51 -17.59
N PRO A 53 9.10 7.81 -17.55
CA PRO A 53 10.09 8.32 -16.62
C PRO A 53 9.55 8.33 -15.18
N TYR A 54 10.40 8.03 -14.21
CA TYR A 54 10.10 8.29 -12.80
C TYR A 54 10.22 9.79 -12.48
N PHE A 55 9.53 10.23 -11.43
CA PHE A 55 9.58 11.61 -10.95
C PHE A 55 10.92 11.86 -10.23
N HIS A 56 11.73 12.72 -10.78
CA HIS A 56 13.03 13.06 -10.24
C HIS A 56 12.90 14.20 -9.22
N ARG A 57 13.25 13.93 -7.96
CA ARG A 57 13.03 14.84 -6.82
C ARG A 57 13.74 16.18 -6.90
N MET A 58 14.89 16.25 -7.57
CA MET A 58 15.66 17.49 -7.70
C MET A 58 15.18 18.38 -8.84
N THR A 59 14.77 17.76 -9.95
CA THR A 59 14.30 18.52 -11.13
C THR A 59 12.79 18.72 -11.13
N HIS A 60 12.06 17.97 -10.31
CA HIS A 60 10.59 17.93 -10.24
C HIS A 60 9.95 17.56 -11.58
N VAL A 61 10.66 16.76 -12.40
CA VAL A 61 10.21 16.29 -13.71
C VAL A 61 10.08 14.77 -13.69
N GLY A 62 9.03 14.26 -14.34
CA GLY A 62 8.77 12.82 -14.51
C GLY A 62 7.36 12.43 -14.05
N VAL A 63 7.03 11.16 -14.19
CA VAL A 63 5.66 10.64 -14.08
C VAL A 63 5.48 9.72 -12.88
N LEU A 64 6.27 8.65 -12.80
CA LEU A 64 6.07 7.60 -11.80
C LEU A 64 6.60 8.03 -10.43
N ARG A 65 5.76 7.96 -9.39
CA ARG A 65 6.13 8.36 -8.02
C ARG A 65 6.20 7.18 -7.07
N HIS A 66 5.07 6.53 -6.81
CA HIS A 66 5.01 5.47 -5.82
C HIS A 66 4.18 4.28 -6.33
N LEU A 67 4.52 3.10 -5.85
CA LEU A 67 3.70 1.91 -5.94
C LEU A 67 3.32 1.51 -4.51
N LEU A 68 2.03 1.55 -4.19
CA LEU A 68 1.51 1.02 -2.94
C LEU A 68 0.83 -0.32 -3.22
N VAL A 69 1.23 -1.33 -2.48
CA VAL A 69 0.56 -2.64 -2.50
C VAL A 69 0.14 -2.98 -1.08
N ARG A 70 -1.12 -3.32 -0.90
CA ARG A 70 -1.67 -3.76 0.38
C ARG A 70 -2.35 -5.11 0.17
N LYS A 71 -2.16 -6.04 1.10
CA LYS A 71 -2.78 -7.36 1.06
C LYS A 71 -3.37 -7.68 2.41
N ALA A 72 -4.61 -8.09 2.41
CA ALA A 72 -5.27 -8.64 3.58
C ALA A 72 -4.65 -10.00 3.93
N LYS A 73 -4.40 -10.23 5.21
CA LYS A 73 -3.79 -11.47 5.67
C LYS A 73 -4.81 -12.63 5.69
N LYS A 74 -6.04 -12.35 6.12
CA LYS A 74 -7.08 -13.39 6.23
C LYS A 74 -7.90 -13.55 4.95
N THR A 75 -8.28 -12.46 4.30
CA THR A 75 -9.11 -12.55 3.09
C THR A 75 -8.29 -12.78 1.82
N GLY A 76 -6.99 -12.47 1.83
CA GLY A 76 -6.13 -12.55 0.65
C GLY A 76 -6.41 -11.47 -0.40
N GLU A 77 -7.30 -10.51 -0.13
CA GLU A 77 -7.59 -9.40 -1.04
C GLU A 77 -6.37 -8.47 -1.17
N ILE A 78 -6.05 -8.09 -2.40
CA ILE A 78 -4.90 -7.24 -2.73
C ILE A 78 -5.42 -5.94 -3.35
N LEU A 79 -4.89 -4.81 -2.88
CA LEU A 79 -5.12 -3.49 -3.43
C LEU A 79 -3.80 -2.93 -3.95
N VAL A 80 -3.78 -2.54 -5.23
CA VAL A 80 -2.63 -1.91 -5.88
C VAL A 80 -2.96 -0.46 -6.17
N CYS A 81 -2.10 0.45 -5.77
CA CYS A 81 -2.23 1.86 -6.09
C CYS A 81 -0.95 2.37 -6.77
N ILE A 82 -1.09 2.83 -8.01
CA ILE A 82 -0.03 3.51 -8.75
C ILE A 82 -0.19 5.01 -8.59
N VAL A 83 0.87 5.67 -8.14
CA VAL A 83 0.90 7.12 -7.94
C VAL A 83 1.76 7.76 -9.01
N THR A 84 1.20 8.73 -9.74
CA THR A 84 1.92 9.48 -10.78
C THR A 84 1.75 10.98 -10.58
N THR A 85 2.57 11.76 -11.28
CA THR A 85 2.30 13.19 -11.49
C THR A 85 1.25 13.37 -12.58
N THR A 86 0.72 14.59 -12.72
CA THR A 86 -0.14 14.98 -13.84
C THR A 86 0.64 15.47 -15.08
N GLN A 87 1.99 15.54 -15.00
CA GLN A 87 2.84 16.05 -16.07
C GLN A 87 2.69 15.29 -17.41
N GLN A 88 2.40 13.99 -17.31
CA GLN A 88 2.08 13.16 -18.45
C GLN A 88 1.01 12.15 -18.05
N LYS A 89 0.07 11.88 -18.92
CA LYS A 89 -0.97 10.88 -18.68
C LYS A 89 -0.57 9.55 -19.33
N PRO A 90 -0.04 8.58 -18.54
CA PRO A 90 0.32 7.28 -19.10
C PRO A 90 -0.93 6.46 -19.44
N ASP A 91 -0.85 5.64 -20.49
CA ASP A 91 -1.87 4.61 -20.71
C ASP A 91 -1.72 3.48 -19.70
N LEU A 92 -2.69 3.36 -18.81
CA LEU A 92 -2.74 2.36 -17.75
C LEU A 92 -3.61 1.14 -18.07
N SER A 93 -4.26 1.10 -19.25
CA SER A 93 -5.13 -0.01 -19.62
C SER A 93 -4.35 -1.34 -19.73
N GLY A 94 -3.21 -1.30 -20.41
CA GLY A 94 -2.30 -2.44 -20.49
C GLY A 94 -1.68 -2.83 -19.15
N TYR A 95 -1.46 -1.87 -18.24
CA TYR A 95 -0.99 -2.13 -16.89
C TYR A 95 -2.01 -2.93 -16.06
N VAL A 96 -3.28 -2.56 -16.14
CA VAL A 96 -4.36 -3.32 -15.51
C VAL A 96 -4.37 -4.76 -16.00
N SER A 97 -4.30 -4.95 -17.33
CA SER A 97 -4.27 -6.30 -17.94
C SER A 97 -3.06 -7.11 -17.50
N ALA A 98 -1.86 -6.49 -17.44
CA ALA A 98 -0.65 -7.13 -16.98
C ALA A 98 -0.78 -7.63 -15.53
N LEU A 99 -1.26 -6.77 -14.61
CA LEU A 99 -1.42 -7.15 -13.22
C LEU A 99 -2.49 -8.22 -13.00
N THR A 100 -3.65 -8.11 -13.66
CA THR A 100 -4.75 -9.07 -13.50
C THR A 100 -4.45 -10.45 -14.10
N SER A 101 -3.46 -10.55 -14.98
CA SER A 101 -2.99 -11.84 -15.54
C SER A 101 -1.97 -12.56 -14.65
N LEU A 102 -1.47 -11.92 -13.58
CA LEU A 102 -0.50 -12.53 -12.68
C LEU A 102 -1.11 -13.72 -11.91
N LYS A 103 -0.30 -14.77 -11.77
CA LYS A 103 -0.62 -15.88 -10.86
C LYS A 103 -0.19 -15.51 -9.45
N LEU A 104 -1.12 -14.98 -8.67
CA LEU A 104 -0.96 -14.58 -7.28
C LEU A 104 -1.57 -15.63 -6.35
N ASP A 105 -1.12 -15.67 -5.10
CA ASP A 105 -1.73 -16.46 -4.05
C ASP A 105 -3.01 -15.78 -3.53
N GLY A 106 -3.02 -14.42 -3.51
CA GLY A 106 -4.21 -13.62 -3.23
C GLY A 106 -4.97 -13.22 -4.50
N THR A 107 -5.98 -12.38 -4.32
CA THR A 107 -6.83 -11.86 -5.41
C THR A 107 -6.76 -10.35 -5.47
N ILE A 108 -6.52 -9.78 -6.65
CA ILE A 108 -6.57 -8.32 -6.84
C ILE A 108 -8.02 -7.85 -6.68
N ALA A 109 -8.32 -7.20 -5.56
CA ALA A 109 -9.61 -6.59 -5.27
C ALA A 109 -9.78 -5.24 -5.97
N GLY A 110 -8.67 -4.54 -6.20
CA GLY A 110 -8.70 -3.27 -6.91
C GLY A 110 -7.34 -2.78 -7.37
N ILE A 111 -7.34 -2.01 -8.45
CA ILE A 111 -6.20 -1.26 -8.97
C ILE A 111 -6.63 0.20 -9.07
N ILE A 112 -5.87 1.10 -8.47
CA ILE A 112 -6.18 2.51 -8.34
C ILE A 112 -5.04 3.32 -8.93
N HIS A 113 -5.37 4.37 -9.63
CA HIS A 113 -4.45 5.40 -10.05
C HIS A 113 -4.70 6.66 -9.22
N THR A 114 -3.65 7.19 -8.63
CA THR A 114 -3.69 8.42 -7.84
C THR A 114 -2.73 9.43 -8.43
N CYS A 115 -3.17 10.68 -8.57
CA CYS A 115 -2.31 11.79 -8.93
C CYS A 115 -1.71 12.41 -7.67
N ASN A 116 -0.45 12.86 -7.78
CA ASN A 116 0.24 13.60 -6.73
C ASN A 116 1.33 14.48 -7.36
N ASP A 117 1.10 15.79 -7.35
CA ASP A 117 2.03 16.78 -7.89
C ASP A 117 2.82 17.52 -6.80
N SER A 118 2.68 17.12 -5.54
CA SER A 118 3.43 17.69 -4.41
C SER A 118 4.93 17.54 -4.62
N ASN A 119 5.71 18.57 -4.32
CA ASN A 119 7.17 18.50 -4.31
C ASN A 119 7.70 17.63 -3.15
N ALA A 120 6.92 17.46 -2.10
CA ALA A 120 7.28 16.61 -0.99
C ALA A 120 7.18 15.12 -1.36
N ASP A 121 8.08 14.31 -0.82
CA ASP A 121 8.04 12.85 -0.97
C ASP A 121 7.01 12.23 -0.02
N VAL A 122 5.77 12.60 -0.21
CA VAL A 122 4.63 12.13 0.58
C VAL A 122 3.64 11.46 -0.36
N VAL A 123 3.17 10.29 0.06
CA VAL A 123 2.07 9.63 -0.63
C VAL A 123 0.77 10.32 -0.23
N LYS A 124 0.28 11.19 -1.10
CA LYS A 124 -0.94 11.98 -0.90
C LYS A 124 -1.91 11.72 -2.04
N ASP A 125 -3.18 11.70 -1.71
CA ASP A 125 -4.27 11.62 -2.70
C ASP A 125 -4.67 13.04 -3.12
N GLU A 126 -4.34 13.41 -4.36
CA GLU A 126 -4.78 14.65 -5.01
C GLU A 126 -5.77 14.38 -6.14
N GLY A 127 -6.28 13.15 -6.21
CA GLY A 127 -7.30 12.68 -7.14
C GLY A 127 -7.04 11.22 -7.50
N SER A 128 -7.99 10.36 -7.13
CA SER A 128 -7.91 8.92 -7.39
C SER A 128 -8.97 8.45 -8.35
N THR A 129 -8.59 7.54 -9.24
CA THR A 129 -9.47 6.84 -10.18
C THR A 129 -9.32 5.34 -10.00
N VAL A 130 -10.45 4.64 -9.90
CA VAL A 130 -10.46 3.17 -9.88
C VAL A 130 -10.30 2.67 -11.32
N LEU A 131 -9.20 1.96 -11.58
CA LEU A 131 -8.93 1.35 -12.89
C LEU A 131 -9.53 -0.04 -13.01
N PHE A 132 -9.62 -0.76 -11.89
CA PHE A 132 -10.18 -2.10 -11.82
C PHE A 132 -10.76 -2.37 -10.42
N GLY A 133 -11.86 -3.07 -10.34
CA GLY A 133 -12.44 -3.57 -9.10
C GLY A 133 -12.91 -2.49 -8.13
N LYS A 134 -12.44 -2.55 -6.89
CA LYS A 134 -12.85 -1.69 -5.77
C LYS A 134 -11.72 -0.73 -5.36
N ASN A 135 -12.07 0.37 -4.66
CA ASN A 135 -11.07 1.26 -4.05
C ASN A 135 -10.73 0.87 -2.59
N TYR A 136 -11.04 -0.35 -2.19
CA TYR A 136 -10.78 -0.88 -0.86
C TYR A 136 -10.58 -2.40 -0.91
N PHE A 137 -10.04 -2.94 0.16
CA PHE A 137 -10.07 -4.36 0.46
C PHE A 137 -10.64 -4.58 1.87
N MET A 138 -11.06 -5.81 2.14
CA MET A 138 -11.53 -6.21 3.45
C MET A 138 -10.46 -7.01 4.18
N GLU A 139 -10.18 -6.63 5.42
CA GLU A 139 -9.36 -7.41 6.34
C GLU A 139 -10.22 -7.85 7.53
N GLU A 140 -9.83 -8.95 8.14
CA GLU A 140 -10.48 -9.45 9.34
C GLU A 140 -9.47 -9.51 10.49
N LEU A 141 -9.83 -8.92 11.63
CA LEU A 141 -9.07 -9.00 12.88
C LEU A 141 -10.02 -9.40 14.01
N LEU A 142 -9.65 -10.46 14.74
CA LEU A 142 -10.42 -10.96 15.90
C LEU A 142 -11.93 -11.09 15.63
N GLY A 143 -12.30 -11.54 14.41
CA GLY A 143 -13.69 -11.74 14.00
C GLY A 143 -14.39 -10.49 13.45
N LEU A 144 -13.83 -9.30 13.59
CA LEU A 144 -14.38 -8.07 13.02
C LEU A 144 -13.81 -7.79 11.63
N LYS A 145 -14.66 -7.27 10.73
CA LYS A 145 -14.31 -6.95 9.34
C LYS A 145 -14.06 -5.46 9.16
N PHE A 146 -12.90 -5.12 8.65
CA PHE A 146 -12.47 -3.75 8.41
C PHE A 146 -12.36 -3.46 6.91
N LYS A 147 -12.99 -2.36 6.47
CA LYS A 147 -12.84 -1.82 5.13
C LYS A 147 -11.62 -0.90 5.08
N ILE A 148 -10.62 -1.24 4.27
CA ILE A 148 -9.34 -0.55 4.22
C ILE A 148 -9.12 0.04 2.84
N THR A 149 -8.91 1.37 2.78
CA THR A 149 -8.58 2.10 1.55
C THR A 149 -7.06 2.26 1.40
N PRO A 150 -6.52 2.72 0.25
CA PRO A 150 -5.08 2.88 0.06
C PRO A 150 -4.42 3.76 1.13
N PHE A 151 -5.09 4.82 1.55
CA PHE A 151 -4.53 5.86 2.43
C PHE A 151 -5.02 5.78 3.88
N SER A 152 -5.96 4.89 4.22
CA SER A 152 -6.36 4.70 5.60
C SER A 152 -5.23 4.04 6.40
N PHE A 153 -4.99 4.56 7.61
CA PHE A 153 -4.07 3.90 8.53
C PHE A 153 -4.66 2.55 8.96
N PHE A 154 -3.86 1.53 8.85
CA PHE A 154 -4.18 0.20 9.36
C PHE A 154 -2.87 -0.55 9.62
N GLN A 155 -2.78 -1.32 10.68
CA GLN A 155 -1.58 -2.06 11.02
C GLN A 155 -1.24 -3.06 9.91
N THR A 156 -0.04 -2.92 9.35
CA THR A 156 0.41 -3.75 8.21
C THR A 156 0.66 -5.21 8.57
N ASN A 157 1.01 -5.48 9.84
CA ASN A 157 1.12 -6.82 10.38
C ASN A 157 -0.17 -7.17 11.14
N SER A 158 -1.17 -7.69 10.43
CA SER A 158 -2.48 -8.04 11.01
C SER A 158 -2.38 -9.05 12.14
N LEU A 159 -1.51 -10.07 12.02
CA LEU A 159 -1.33 -11.07 13.08
C LEU A 159 -0.70 -10.47 14.34
N GLY A 160 0.31 -9.60 14.17
CA GLY A 160 0.89 -8.88 15.30
C GLY A 160 -0.08 -7.88 15.93
N ALA A 161 -0.96 -7.30 15.12
CA ALA A 161 -2.02 -6.40 15.59
C ALA A 161 -3.05 -7.14 16.44
N GLU A 162 -3.44 -8.37 16.07
CA GLU A 162 -4.34 -9.19 16.87
C GLU A 162 -3.76 -9.43 18.28
N VAL A 163 -2.49 -9.85 18.37
CA VAL A 163 -1.81 -10.05 19.66
C VAL A 163 -1.77 -8.76 20.49
N LEU A 164 -1.46 -7.62 19.85
CA LEU A 164 -1.46 -6.33 20.51
C LEU A 164 -2.83 -5.98 21.07
N TYR A 165 -3.89 -6.16 20.30
CA TYR A 165 -5.24 -5.79 20.71
C TYR A 165 -5.82 -6.73 21.77
N GLU A 166 -5.48 -8.03 21.71
CA GLU A 166 -5.80 -8.98 22.81
C GLU A 166 -5.11 -8.56 24.11
N THR A 167 -3.83 -8.18 24.05
CA THR A 167 -3.09 -7.68 25.21
C THR A 167 -3.72 -6.41 25.78
N VAL A 168 -4.19 -5.49 24.95
CA VAL A 168 -4.91 -4.29 25.40
C VAL A 168 -6.22 -4.69 26.11
N LYS A 169 -6.95 -5.65 25.55
CA LYS A 169 -8.20 -6.17 26.15
C LYS A 169 -7.94 -6.82 27.51
N GLU A 170 -6.88 -7.60 27.63
CA GLU A 170 -6.45 -8.20 28.92
C GLU A 170 -6.12 -7.13 29.97
N TYR A 171 -5.43 -6.06 29.59
CA TYR A 171 -5.09 -4.98 30.54
C TYR A 171 -6.29 -4.15 30.98
N LEU A 172 -7.35 -4.07 30.17
CA LEU A 172 -8.61 -3.45 30.60
C LEU A 172 -9.34 -4.30 31.63
N GLY A 173 -9.13 -5.61 31.63
CA GLY A 173 -9.75 -6.53 32.56
C GLY A 173 -11.24 -6.79 32.29
N ASP A 174 -11.88 -7.49 33.20
CA ASP A 174 -13.32 -7.77 33.20
C ASP A 174 -14.03 -6.70 34.03
N PHE A 175 -14.98 -6.02 33.45
CA PHE A 175 -15.78 -4.99 34.13
C PHE A 175 -17.01 -5.58 34.85
N GLY A 176 -17.24 -6.87 34.78
CA GLY A 176 -18.37 -7.54 35.40
C GLY A 176 -19.72 -6.97 34.92
N ASN A 177 -20.52 -6.46 35.87
CA ASN A 177 -21.82 -5.83 35.56
C ASN A 177 -21.75 -4.29 35.35
N GLU A 178 -20.55 -3.72 35.37
CA GLU A 178 -20.36 -2.30 35.15
C GLU A 178 -20.38 -1.96 33.64
N THR A 179 -20.84 -0.78 33.28
CA THR A 179 -20.74 -0.22 31.95
C THR A 179 -19.68 0.88 31.94
N PRO A 180 -18.39 0.51 31.75
CA PRO A 180 -17.31 1.47 31.78
C PRO A 180 -17.37 2.39 30.56
N VAL A 181 -16.89 3.62 30.74
CA VAL A 181 -16.65 4.54 29.61
C VAL A 181 -15.18 4.47 29.24
N VAL A 182 -14.89 4.03 28.02
CA VAL A 182 -13.54 3.93 27.48
C VAL A 182 -13.34 4.97 26.39
N PHE A 183 -12.25 5.73 26.45
CA PHE A 183 -11.89 6.71 25.45
C PHE A 183 -10.75 6.15 24.58
N ASP A 184 -10.98 6.00 23.28
CA ASP A 184 -9.94 5.70 22.28
C ASP A 184 -9.46 7.03 21.69
N LEU A 185 -8.37 7.57 22.26
CA LEU A 185 -7.78 8.82 21.80
C LEU A 185 -6.86 8.56 20.61
N TYR A 186 -6.96 9.40 19.56
CA TYR A 186 -6.30 9.21 18.26
C TYR A 186 -6.73 7.92 17.53
N SER A 187 -8.01 7.60 17.61
CA SER A 187 -8.61 6.32 17.19
C SER A 187 -8.36 5.90 15.73
N GLY A 188 -8.02 6.84 14.84
CA GLY A 188 -7.79 6.54 13.43
C GLY A 188 -9.01 5.84 12.79
N THR A 189 -8.86 4.57 12.43
CA THR A 189 -9.96 3.74 11.90
C THR A 189 -10.90 3.21 12.98
N GLY A 190 -10.66 3.53 14.24
CA GLY A 190 -11.44 3.05 15.38
C GLY A 190 -11.26 1.55 15.67
N THR A 191 -10.17 0.95 15.21
CA THR A 191 -9.95 -0.49 15.31
C THR A 191 -9.92 -0.96 16.77
N ILE A 192 -9.21 -0.24 17.64
CA ILE A 192 -9.09 -0.59 19.06
C ILE A 192 -10.45 -0.48 19.74
N ALA A 193 -11.14 0.66 19.57
CA ALA A 193 -12.46 0.89 20.15
C ALA A 193 -13.47 -0.21 19.77
N GLN A 194 -13.51 -0.60 18.49
CA GLN A 194 -14.43 -1.62 17.99
C GLN A 194 -14.10 -3.01 18.58
N LEU A 195 -12.81 -3.36 18.69
CA LEU A 195 -12.37 -4.64 19.25
C LEU A 195 -12.57 -4.74 20.77
N ILE A 196 -12.51 -3.62 21.49
CA ILE A 196 -12.79 -3.60 22.93
C ILE A 196 -14.30 -3.69 23.20
N ALA A 197 -15.13 -3.10 22.33
CA ALA A 197 -16.58 -3.10 22.48
C ALA A 197 -17.25 -4.42 22.04
N SER A 198 -16.50 -5.32 21.38
CA SER A 198 -16.97 -6.65 20.97
C SER A 198 -16.66 -7.70 22.00
#